data_85e36e161bb5f5046755195afee9fe11
#
_entry.id   85e36e161bb5f5046755195afee9fe11
#
_cell.length_a   1.000
_cell.length_b   1.000
_cell.length_c   1.000
_cell.angle_alpha   90.00
_cell.angle_beta   90.00
_cell.angle_gamma   90.00
#
_symmetry.space_group_name_H-M   'P 1'
#
loop_
_entity.id
_entity.type
_entity.pdbx_description
1 polymer ?
#
loop_
_entity_poly.entity_id
_entity_poly.type
_entity_poly.pdbx_seq_one_letter_code
_entity_poly.pdbx_strand_id
1 'polypeptide(L)'
;MIISASKERADNMSIFLQKLIIETPWLAHLRPKSDDSRWSRISFDVACSPHQAPSVKSVGITGQLTGSRADLMILDDIEVPGNSMTELMREKLLQLCTEAXXXXRDSSDYFYCLS
;
A
#
# COMPACT_ATOMS: atom_id res chain seq x y z
N MET A 1 1.77 2.18 -2.68
CA MET A 1 0.71 1.93 -1.68
C MET A 1 0.21 0.51 -1.82
N ILE A 2 0.08 -0.19 -0.71
CA ILE A 2 -0.37 -1.57 -0.66
C ILE A 2 -1.76 -1.59 -0.04
N ILE A 3 -2.74 -2.13 -0.75
CA ILE A 3 -4.13 -2.16 -0.29
C ILE A 3 -4.59 -3.61 -0.29
N SER A 4 -5.18 -4.04 0.83
CA SER A 4 -5.69 -5.40 0.95
C SER A 4 -7.07 -5.38 1.60
N ALA A 5 -7.78 -6.50 1.52
CA ALA A 5 -9.08 -6.63 2.18
C ALA A 5 -8.95 -6.44 3.68
N SER A 6 -7.83 -6.85 4.27
CA SER A 6 -7.60 -6.64 5.69
C SER A 6 -6.36 -5.80 5.89
N LYS A 7 -6.43 -4.93 6.90
CA LYS A 7 -5.29 -4.10 7.27
C LYS A 7 -4.11 -4.97 7.68
N GLU A 8 -4.38 -6.06 8.35
CA GLU A 8 -3.33 -6.96 8.83
C GLU A 8 -2.54 -7.54 7.65
N ARG A 9 -3.22 -7.95 6.58
CA ARG A 9 -2.53 -8.46 5.41
C ARG A 9 -1.64 -7.41 4.77
N ALA A 10 -2.16 -6.19 4.64
CA ALA A 10 -1.37 -5.11 4.06
C ALA A 10 -0.15 -4.82 4.93
N ASP A 11 -0.33 -4.81 6.25
CA ASP A 11 0.77 -4.56 7.17
C ASP A 11 1.82 -5.67 7.08
N ASN A 12 1.37 -6.92 6.94
CA ASN A 12 2.31 -8.03 6.81
C ASN A 12 3.14 -7.92 5.54
N MET A 13 2.54 -7.48 4.45
CA MET A 13 3.29 -7.26 3.22
C MET A 13 4.33 -6.16 3.43
N SER A 14 3.96 -5.11 4.12
CA SER A 14 4.88 -4.01 4.41
C SER A 14 6.06 -4.51 5.25
N ILE A 15 5.78 -5.31 6.27
CA ILE A 15 6.83 -5.88 7.11
C ILE A 15 7.76 -6.78 6.28
N PHE A 16 7.20 -7.56 5.38
CA PHE A 16 7.99 -8.42 4.50
C PHE A 16 8.93 -7.59 3.64
N LEU A 17 8.43 -6.50 3.08
CA LEU A 17 9.28 -5.61 2.28
C LEU A 17 10.40 -5.01 3.12
N GLN A 18 10.09 -4.60 4.34
CA GLN A 18 11.12 -4.08 5.23
C GLN A 18 12.20 -5.11 5.51
N LYS A 19 11.80 -6.35 5.74
CA LYS A 19 12.78 -7.42 5.97
C LYS A 19 13.65 -7.65 4.76
N LEU A 20 13.05 -7.63 3.55
CA LEU A 20 13.84 -7.80 2.34
C LEU A 20 14.88 -6.70 2.20
N ILE A 21 14.50 -5.46 2.48
CA ILE A 21 15.42 -4.34 2.36
C ILE A 21 16.58 -4.49 3.36
N ILE A 22 16.28 -4.90 4.58
CA ILE A 22 17.31 -5.01 5.61
C ILE A 22 18.23 -6.20 5.39
N GLU A 23 17.69 -7.33 4.90
CA GLU A 23 18.45 -8.57 4.85
C GLU A 23 19.09 -8.87 3.51
N THR A 24 18.63 -8.22 2.43
CA THR A 24 19.14 -8.51 1.10
C THR A 24 20.28 -7.56 0.77
N PRO A 25 21.51 -8.07 0.51
CA PRO A 25 22.66 -7.19 0.32
C PRO A 25 22.54 -6.22 -0.85
N TRP A 26 21.94 -6.64 -1.96
CA TRP A 26 21.83 -5.77 -3.12
C TRP A 26 20.68 -4.78 -3.02
N LEU A 27 19.94 -4.80 -1.93
CA LEU A 27 18.95 -3.77 -1.61
C LEU A 27 19.45 -2.82 -0.52
N ALA A 28 20.72 -2.93 -0.15
CA ALA A 28 21.27 -2.13 0.94
C ALA A 28 21.15 -0.63 0.66
N HIS A 29 21.18 -0.23 -0.61
CA HIS A 29 21.07 1.18 -0.95
C HIS A 29 19.71 1.79 -0.62
N LEU A 30 18.72 0.95 -0.36
CA LEU A 30 17.38 1.42 0.01
C LEU A 30 17.19 1.57 1.51
N ARG A 31 18.16 1.13 2.32
CA ARG A 31 18.01 1.20 3.77
C ARG A 31 17.99 2.64 4.25
N PRO A 32 17.16 2.99 5.24
CA PRO A 32 17.13 4.37 5.73
C PRO A 32 18.48 4.78 6.30
N LYS A 33 18.84 6.04 6.05
CA LYS A 33 20.16 6.54 6.43
C LYS A 33 20.17 7.25 7.78
N SER A 34 19.00 7.50 8.35
CA SER A 34 18.93 8.19 9.63
C SER A 34 17.84 7.59 10.49
N ASP A 35 17.98 7.80 11.79
CA ASP A 35 16.98 7.31 12.73
C ASP A 35 15.68 8.12 12.68
N ASP A 36 15.71 9.26 12.02
CA ASP A 36 14.52 10.11 11.90
C ASP A 36 13.60 9.62 10.78
N SER A 37 14.03 8.67 9.98
CA SER A 37 13.19 8.15 8.90
C SER A 37 11.99 7.41 9.45
N ARG A 38 10.85 7.53 8.74
CA ARG A 38 9.69 6.75 9.06
C ARG A 38 10.01 5.27 8.84
N TRP A 39 9.74 4.44 9.84
CA TRP A 39 10.01 3.01 9.71
C TRP A 39 9.08 2.23 10.61
N SER A 40 7.83 2.13 10.20
CA SER A 40 6.84 1.37 10.95
C SER A 40 6.17 0.38 10.00
N ARG A 41 5.35 -0.49 10.57
CA ARG A 41 4.71 -1.51 9.75
C ARG A 41 3.64 -0.94 8.82
N ILE A 42 3.09 0.23 9.14
CA ILE A 42 2.04 0.81 8.30
C ILE A 42 2.58 1.82 7.30
N SER A 43 3.79 2.33 7.52
CA SER A 43 4.41 3.23 6.55
C SER A 43 5.90 3.31 6.83
N PHE A 44 6.68 3.40 5.75
CA PHE A 44 8.12 3.55 5.93
C PHE A 44 8.72 4.25 4.72
N ASP A 45 9.93 4.78 4.92
CA ASP A 45 10.69 5.47 3.89
C ASP A 45 11.94 4.69 3.55
N VAL A 46 12.23 4.60 2.25
CA VAL A 46 13.53 4.10 1.81
C VAL A 46 14.48 5.29 1.67
N ALA A 47 15.76 5.00 1.42
CA ALA A 47 16.77 6.05 1.28
C ALA A 47 16.54 6.80 -0.03
N CYS A 48 15.90 7.93 0.06
CA CYS A 48 15.56 8.76 -1.10
C CYS A 48 15.47 10.20 -0.65
N SER A 49 15.14 11.07 -1.60
CA SER A 49 14.94 12.48 -1.27
C SER A 49 13.77 12.62 -0.31
N PRO A 50 13.82 13.62 0.57
CA PRO A 50 12.72 13.81 1.52
C PRO A 50 11.41 14.08 0.80
N HIS A 51 10.37 13.41 1.27
CA HIS A 51 9.01 13.60 0.77
C HIS A 51 8.05 13.64 1.94
N GLN A 52 6.97 14.36 1.77
CA GLN A 52 5.94 14.40 2.79
C GLN A 52 5.25 13.05 2.91
N ALA A 53 4.97 12.41 1.79
CA ALA A 53 4.33 11.10 1.78
C ALA A 53 5.37 10.00 2.01
N PRO A 54 4.98 8.91 2.68
CA PRO A 54 5.92 7.80 2.88
C PRO A 54 6.23 7.09 1.57
N SER A 55 7.40 6.43 1.52
CA SER A 55 7.76 5.64 0.34
C SER A 55 6.81 4.46 0.17
N VAL A 56 6.46 3.79 1.26
CA VAL A 56 5.53 2.67 1.25
C VAL A 56 4.49 2.89 2.33
N LYS A 57 3.23 2.64 2.00
CA LYS A 57 2.12 2.77 2.94
C LYS A 57 1.18 1.59 2.76
N SER A 58 0.74 0.99 3.85
CA SER A 58 -0.21 -0.11 3.82
C SER A 58 -1.56 0.36 4.35
N VAL A 59 -2.62 -0.09 3.70
CA VAL A 59 -3.97 0.34 4.02
C VAL A 59 -4.93 -0.83 3.82
N GLY A 60 -5.92 -0.95 4.69
CA GLY A 60 -7.05 -1.83 4.43
C GLY A 60 -7.99 -1.18 3.44
N ILE A 61 -8.71 -1.99 2.64
CA ILE A 61 -9.58 -1.42 1.60
C ILE A 61 -10.68 -0.55 2.21
N THR A 62 -11.08 -0.83 3.43
CA THR A 62 -12.08 -0.01 4.12
C THR A 62 -11.46 1.12 4.91
N GLY A 63 -10.14 1.23 4.90
CA GLY A 63 -9.46 2.31 5.60
C GLY A 63 -9.55 3.62 4.86
N GLN A 64 -8.84 4.60 5.39
CA GLN A 64 -8.90 5.94 4.79
C GLN A 64 -7.95 6.02 3.60
N LEU A 65 -8.53 6.04 2.42
CA LEU A 65 -7.79 6.20 1.18
C LEU A 65 -7.76 7.65 0.73
N THR A 66 -8.77 8.42 1.11
CA THR A 66 -8.90 9.82 0.69
C THR A 66 -7.69 10.63 1.15
N GLY A 67 -7.16 11.43 0.26
CA GLY A 67 -6.02 12.27 0.58
C GLY A 67 -4.68 11.61 0.38
N SER A 68 -4.67 10.32 0.07
CA SER A 68 -3.44 9.61 -0.22
C SER A 68 -3.12 9.71 -1.71
N ARG A 69 -1.82 9.72 -2.00
CA ARG A 69 -1.36 9.70 -3.37
C ARG A 69 -0.28 8.64 -3.51
N ALA A 70 -0.23 8.02 -4.67
CA ALA A 70 0.73 6.95 -4.91
C ALA A 70 1.12 6.90 -6.38
N ASP A 71 2.39 6.60 -6.63
CA ASP A 71 2.86 6.36 -7.99
C ASP A 71 2.59 4.92 -8.41
N LEU A 72 2.49 4.03 -7.43
CA LEU A 72 2.24 2.61 -7.66
C LEU A 72 1.26 2.13 -6.60
N MET A 73 0.21 1.49 -7.02
CA MET A 73 -0.75 0.87 -6.12
C MET A 73 -0.81 -0.61 -6.39
N ILE A 74 -0.78 -1.39 -5.32
CA ILE A 74 -0.93 -2.84 -5.40
C ILE A 74 -2.15 -3.21 -4.58
N LEU A 75 -3.16 -3.75 -5.25
CA LEU A 75 -4.37 -4.25 -4.60
C LEU A 75 -4.23 -5.75 -4.46
N ASP A 76 -4.02 -6.22 -3.25
CA ASP A 76 -3.71 -7.61 -2.98
C ASP A 76 -4.88 -8.26 -2.26
N ASP A 77 -5.56 -9.18 -2.96
CA ASP A 77 -6.59 -10.00 -2.34
C ASP A 77 -7.67 -9.14 -1.69
N ILE A 78 -8.18 -8.17 -2.45
CA ILE A 78 -9.15 -7.22 -1.90
C ILE A 78 -10.56 -7.79 -1.86
N GLU A 79 -10.83 -8.82 -2.65
CA GLU A 79 -12.15 -9.45 -2.69
C GLU A 79 -12.11 -10.75 -1.93
N VAL A 80 -12.78 -10.78 -0.77
CA VAL A 80 -12.86 -11.96 0.08
C VAL A 80 -14.34 -12.22 0.39
N PRO A 81 -14.70 -13.42 0.87
CA PRO A 81 -16.12 -13.71 1.14
C PRO A 81 -16.78 -12.67 2.04
N GLY A 82 -16.04 -12.11 2.99
CA GLY A 82 -16.63 -11.13 3.90
C GLY A 82 -17.07 -9.83 3.25
N ASN A 83 -16.53 -9.50 2.05
CA ASN A 83 -16.90 -8.26 1.39
C ASN A 83 -17.43 -8.47 -0.03
N SER A 84 -17.76 -9.71 -0.40
CA SER A 84 -18.26 -9.97 -1.75
C SER A 84 -19.43 -10.97 -1.75
N MET A 85 -20.04 -11.25 -0.60
CA MET A 85 -21.09 -12.24 -0.51
C MET A 85 -22.41 -11.77 -1.11
N THR A 86 -22.68 -10.47 -1.06
CA THR A 86 -23.91 -9.92 -1.62
C THR A 86 -23.59 -8.93 -2.72
N GLU A 87 -24.62 -8.65 -3.53
CA GLU A 87 -24.45 -7.67 -4.60
C GLU A 87 -24.12 -6.28 -4.04
N LEU A 88 -24.75 -5.94 -2.93
CA LEU A 88 -24.49 -4.65 -2.29
C LEU A 88 -23.03 -4.54 -1.83
N MET A 89 -22.52 -5.60 -1.24
CA MET A 89 -21.13 -5.62 -0.81
C MET A 89 -20.18 -5.51 -1.98
N ARG A 90 -20.49 -6.19 -3.09
CA ARG A 90 -19.65 -6.12 -4.28
C ARG A 90 -19.65 -4.72 -4.88
N GLU A 91 -20.82 -4.05 -4.88
CA GLU A 91 -20.90 -2.69 -5.37
C GLU A 91 -20.08 -1.74 -4.51
N LYS A 92 -20.14 -1.92 -3.20
CA LYS A 92 -19.37 -1.09 -2.29
C LYS A 92 -17.87 -1.31 -2.48
N LEU A 93 -17.47 -2.55 -2.70
CA LEU A 93 -16.06 -2.86 -2.95
C LEU A 93 -15.59 -2.20 -4.24
N LEU A 94 -16.41 -2.26 -5.28
CA LEU A 94 -16.07 -1.61 -6.55
C LEU A 94 -15.92 -0.11 -6.38
N GLN A 95 -16.79 0.49 -5.59
CA GLN A 95 -16.72 1.92 -5.32
C GLN A 95 -15.41 2.27 -4.60
N LEU A 96 -15.02 1.45 -3.63
CA LEU A 96 -13.77 1.68 -2.91
C LEU A 96 -12.57 1.55 -3.83
N CYS A 97 -12.59 0.57 -4.73
CA CYS A 97 -11.51 0.40 -5.70
C CYS A 97 -11.43 1.60 -6.63
N THR A 98 -12.57 2.13 -7.02
CA THR A 98 -12.60 3.34 -7.87
C THR A 98 -12.01 4.53 -7.14
N GLU A 99 -12.28 4.67 -5.86
CA GLU A 99 -11.67 5.72 -5.05
C GLU A 99 -10.16 5.56 -4.96
N ALA A 100 -9.72 4.34 -4.86
CA ALA A 100 -8.28 4.09 -4.86
C ALA A 100 -7.62 4.52 -6.15
N UNK A 101 -8.22 4.31 -7.00
CA UNK A 101 -7.72 4.69 -8.31
C UNK A 101 -7.56 6.17 -8.44
N UNK A 102 -8.25 6.76 -7.84
CA UNK A 102 -8.22 8.16 -7.84
C UNK A 102 -7.06 8.72 -7.07
N UNK A 103 -6.56 7.94 -6.44
CA UNK A 103 -5.44 8.24 -5.66
C UNK A 103 -4.16 8.14 -6.46
N UNK A 104 -4.21 7.55 -7.51
CA UNK A 104 -3.12 7.55 -8.34
C UNK A 104 -2.81 8.94 -8.61
N ARG A 105 -1.46 9.26 -8.78
CA ARG A 105 -1.01 10.62 -8.85
C ARG A 105 -1.32 11.24 -10.20
N ASP A 106 -1.12 10.49 -11.25
CA ASP A 106 -1.53 10.93 -12.58
C ASP A 106 -1.71 9.70 -13.47
N SER A 107 -2.02 9.93 -14.76
CA SER A 107 -2.34 8.83 -15.66
C SER A 107 -1.16 7.93 -15.99
N SER A 108 0.04 8.34 -15.67
CA SER A 108 1.23 7.49 -15.92
C SER A 108 1.52 6.56 -14.75
N ASP A 109 0.81 6.70 -13.65
CA ASP A 109 1.03 5.84 -12.48
C ASP A 109 0.51 4.44 -12.74
N TYR A 110 0.99 3.50 -11.95
CA TYR A 110 0.69 2.09 -12.15
C TYR A 110 -0.27 1.58 -11.10
N PHE A 111 -1.07 0.62 -11.53
CA PHE A 111 -2.14 0.04 -10.71
C PHE A 111 -2.13 -1.47 -10.96
N TYR A 112 -1.87 -2.27 -9.93
CA TYR A 112 -1.84 -3.71 -10.03
C TYR A 112 -2.85 -4.33 -9.10
N CYS A 113 -3.57 -5.33 -9.60
CA CYS A 113 -4.54 -6.08 -8.80
C CYS A 113 -4.10 -7.53 -8.73
N LEU A 114 -3.86 -8.00 -7.52
CA LEU A 114 -3.47 -9.37 -7.26
C LEU A 114 -4.62 -10.10 -6.59
N SER A 115 -4.88 -11.32 -7.00
CA SER A 115 -5.97 -12.09 -6.41
C SER A 115 -5.48 -13.31 -5.62
#